data_e3fe34bdfc1f249cfbfffb30e6e4795d
#
_entry.id   e3fe34bdfc1f249cfbfffb30e6e4795d
#
_cell.length_a   1.000
_cell.length_b   1.000
_cell.length_c   1.000
_cell.angle_alpha   90.00
_cell.angle_beta   90.00
_cell.angle_gamma   90.00
#
_symmetry.space_group_name_H-M   'P 1'
#
loop_
_entity.id
_entity.type
_entity.pdbx_description
1 polymer ?
#
loop_
_entity_poly.entity_id
_entity_poly.type
_entity_poly.pdbx_seq_one_letter_code
_entity_poly.pdbx_strand_id
1 'polypeptide(L)'
;MGDWESIFKKSGKVFLKIQEDMKRVISLLKKDKAKKILDLGCGSGRHTVLFAKQGFDVTATDVSKSGLKMTRKWLKEENLSAKLKEHSCYEKFPFKDNTFDAVISTQVIHHNFHNKVKFCISEIERVLKPSGLAFITVSANKYKRRASKFEIPEPRTYVPLDGEEKGLPHFIYTKTLMRKDFKNFQILTLYKDKGDHWCLLGRLKEIAP
;
A
#
# COMPACT_ATOMS: atom_id res chain seq x y z
N MET A 1 0.58 19.64 11.24
CA MET A 1 0.79 18.78 10.09
C MET A 1 -0.12 17.58 10.25
N GLY A 2 -1.02 17.33 9.30
CA GLY A 2 -1.88 16.14 9.35
C GLY A 2 -1.00 14.89 9.30
N ASP A 3 -1.36 13.89 10.08
CA ASP A 3 -0.69 12.59 10.06
C ASP A 3 -1.71 11.47 10.19
N TRP A 4 -1.34 10.27 9.75
CA TRP A 4 -2.20 9.10 9.78
C TRP A 4 -2.55 8.67 11.21
N GLU A 5 -1.67 8.92 12.18
CA GLU A 5 -1.94 8.65 13.60
C GLU A 5 -3.13 9.46 14.12
N SER A 6 -3.17 10.76 13.81
CA SER A 6 -4.29 11.64 14.19
C SER A 6 -5.60 11.23 13.52
N ILE A 7 -5.56 10.83 12.23
CA ILE A 7 -6.73 10.34 11.49
C ILE A 7 -7.30 9.09 12.17
N PHE A 8 -6.47 8.08 12.43
CA PHE A 8 -6.93 6.84 13.08
C PHE A 8 -7.38 7.06 14.52
N LYS A 9 -6.74 7.96 15.28
CA LYS A 9 -7.20 8.32 16.63
C LYS A 9 -8.58 8.95 16.64
N LYS A 10 -8.83 9.89 15.70
CA LYS A 10 -10.09 10.63 15.63
C LYS A 10 -11.22 9.80 15.04
N SER A 11 -10.95 9.12 13.91
CA SER A 11 -11.99 8.45 13.11
C SER A 11 -12.15 6.96 13.46
N GLY A 12 -11.26 6.40 14.27
CA GLY A 12 -11.32 5.01 14.69
C GLY A 12 -11.06 4.02 13.54
N LYS A 13 -11.78 2.89 13.56
CA LYS A 13 -11.65 1.82 12.57
C LYS A 13 -12.29 2.23 11.25
N VAL A 14 -11.49 2.79 10.33
CA VAL A 14 -11.91 3.31 9.01
C VAL A 14 -11.33 2.47 7.88
N PHE A 15 -11.76 2.75 6.64
CA PHE A 15 -11.29 2.08 5.41
C PHE A 15 -11.46 0.56 5.43
N LEU A 16 -12.63 0.07 5.88
CA LEU A 16 -12.87 -1.37 6.06
C LEU A 16 -13.20 -2.13 4.77
N LYS A 17 -13.58 -1.43 3.70
CA LYS A 17 -13.92 -2.06 2.43
C LYS A 17 -12.68 -2.74 1.84
N ILE A 18 -12.77 -4.06 1.66
CA ILE A 18 -11.74 -4.86 0.97
C ILE A 18 -11.68 -4.42 -0.50
N GLN A 19 -10.48 -4.29 -1.04
CA GLN A 19 -10.27 -3.99 -2.45
C GLN A 19 -10.82 -5.11 -3.34
N GLU A 20 -11.49 -4.73 -4.43
CA GLU A 20 -12.27 -5.66 -5.27
C GLU A 20 -11.42 -6.79 -5.87
N ASP A 21 -10.14 -6.52 -6.18
CA ASP A 21 -9.22 -7.50 -6.76
C ASP A 21 -8.70 -8.56 -5.79
N MET A 22 -8.95 -8.45 -4.48
CA MET A 22 -8.33 -9.34 -3.50
C MET A 22 -8.66 -10.82 -3.74
N LYS A 23 -9.83 -11.15 -4.29
CA LYS A 23 -10.16 -12.54 -4.67
C LYS A 23 -9.20 -13.06 -5.74
N ARG A 24 -8.92 -12.25 -6.77
CA ARG A 24 -7.98 -12.59 -7.85
C ARG A 24 -6.55 -12.68 -7.33
N VAL A 25 -6.12 -11.72 -6.51
CA VAL A 25 -4.79 -11.70 -5.89
C VAL A 25 -4.59 -12.99 -5.08
N ILE A 26 -5.53 -13.33 -4.20
CA ILE A 26 -5.47 -14.56 -3.38
C ILE A 26 -5.41 -15.81 -4.26
N SER A 27 -6.21 -15.88 -5.33
CA SER A 27 -6.18 -17.01 -6.28
C SER A 27 -4.80 -17.19 -6.90
N LEU A 28 -4.16 -16.11 -7.35
CA LEU A 28 -2.81 -16.15 -7.90
C LEU A 28 -1.79 -16.58 -6.84
N LEU A 29 -1.84 -16.01 -5.64
CA LEU A 29 -0.93 -16.36 -4.55
C LEU A 29 -1.03 -17.85 -4.18
N LYS A 30 -2.25 -18.39 -4.12
CA LYS A 30 -2.46 -19.84 -3.85
C LYS A 30 -1.92 -20.71 -4.98
N LYS A 31 -2.14 -20.32 -6.24
CA LYS A 31 -1.58 -21.01 -7.42
C LYS A 31 -0.05 -21.03 -7.38
N ASP A 32 0.56 -19.92 -6.96
CA ASP A 32 2.02 -19.78 -6.86
C ASP A 32 2.60 -20.42 -5.59
N LYS A 33 1.76 -21.01 -4.73
CA LYS A 33 2.15 -21.57 -3.42
C LYS A 33 2.86 -20.54 -2.54
N ALA A 34 2.50 -19.26 -2.69
CA ALA A 34 3.01 -18.16 -1.89
C ALA A 34 2.68 -18.36 -0.41
N LYS A 35 3.60 -17.92 0.47
CA LYS A 35 3.44 -18.06 1.92
C LYS A 35 3.55 -16.72 2.64
N LYS A 36 4.57 -15.93 2.33
CA LYS A 36 4.92 -14.70 3.04
C LYS A 36 4.40 -13.46 2.32
N ILE A 37 3.54 -12.71 2.97
CA ILE A 37 2.93 -11.49 2.41
C ILE A 37 3.31 -10.29 3.28
N LEU A 38 3.72 -9.19 2.64
CA LEU A 38 3.83 -7.88 3.26
C LEU A 38 2.57 -7.05 2.93
N ASP A 39 1.82 -6.66 3.97
CA ASP A 39 0.76 -5.64 3.88
C ASP A 39 1.36 -4.30 4.29
N LEU A 40 1.71 -3.48 3.29
CA LEU A 40 2.42 -2.23 3.45
C LEU A 40 1.44 -1.06 3.60
N GLY A 41 1.40 -0.43 4.78
CA GLY A 41 0.41 0.57 5.16
C GLY A 41 -0.94 -0.08 5.48
N CYS A 42 -0.95 -0.99 6.44
CA CYS A 42 -2.11 -1.84 6.74
C CYS A 42 -3.31 -1.11 7.36
N GLY A 43 -3.09 0.06 7.95
CA GLY A 43 -4.12 0.86 8.63
C GLY A 43 -4.85 0.06 9.70
N SER A 44 -6.19 -0.01 9.60
CA SER A 44 -7.05 -0.78 10.52
C SER A 44 -7.03 -2.30 10.28
N GLY A 45 -6.26 -2.82 9.32
CA GLY A 45 -5.99 -4.25 9.15
C GLY A 45 -6.91 -5.01 8.20
N ARG A 46 -7.69 -4.34 7.34
CA ARG A 46 -8.67 -5.01 6.45
C ARG A 46 -8.04 -6.11 5.57
N HIS A 47 -6.87 -5.86 5.00
CA HIS A 47 -6.17 -6.84 4.16
C HIS A 47 -5.31 -7.78 4.98
N THR A 48 -4.68 -7.31 6.05
CA THR A 48 -3.94 -8.15 7.02
C THR A 48 -4.83 -9.29 7.52
N VAL A 49 -6.03 -8.98 8.02
CA VAL A 49 -6.99 -9.99 8.52
C VAL A 49 -7.46 -10.90 7.38
N LEU A 50 -7.74 -10.33 6.21
CA LEU A 50 -8.15 -11.13 5.04
C LEU A 50 -7.09 -12.18 4.67
N PHE A 51 -5.82 -11.78 4.54
CA PHE A 51 -4.74 -12.69 4.17
C PHE A 51 -4.43 -13.71 5.28
N ALA A 52 -4.48 -13.29 6.54
CA ALA A 52 -4.33 -14.21 7.67
C ALA A 52 -5.45 -15.29 7.68
N LYS A 53 -6.71 -14.91 7.40
CA LYS A 53 -7.83 -15.86 7.22
C LYS A 53 -7.60 -16.85 6.07
N GLN A 54 -6.82 -16.48 5.08
CA GLN A 54 -6.47 -17.36 3.95
C GLN A 54 -5.25 -18.27 4.23
N GLY A 55 -4.67 -18.19 5.45
CA GLY A 55 -3.55 -19.02 5.89
C GLY A 55 -2.16 -18.52 5.47
N PHE A 56 -2.03 -17.26 5.06
CA PHE A 56 -0.71 -16.68 4.74
C PHE A 56 0.04 -16.22 5.99
N ASP A 57 1.38 -16.31 5.99
CA ASP A 57 2.26 -15.66 6.97
C ASP A 57 2.35 -14.17 6.64
N VAL A 58 1.54 -13.38 7.34
CA VAL A 58 1.40 -11.94 7.05
C VAL A 58 2.31 -11.14 7.97
N THR A 59 3.12 -10.27 7.35
CA THR A 59 3.77 -9.14 8.02
C THR A 59 3.06 -7.86 7.59
N ALA A 60 2.63 -7.06 8.55
CA ALA A 60 1.92 -5.80 8.27
C ALA A 60 2.67 -4.63 8.89
N THR A 61 2.82 -3.55 8.13
CA THR A 61 3.48 -2.32 8.59
C THR A 61 2.56 -1.12 8.44
N ASP A 62 2.65 -0.18 9.37
CA ASP A 62 2.01 1.13 9.29
C ASP A 62 2.77 2.14 10.15
N VAL A 63 2.68 3.42 9.86
CA VAL A 63 3.24 4.50 10.69
C VAL A 63 2.36 4.80 11.89
N SER A 64 1.07 4.45 11.83
CA SER A 64 0.10 4.71 12.88
C SER A 64 0.09 3.60 13.93
N LYS A 65 0.48 3.93 15.16
CA LYS A 65 0.32 3.06 16.33
C LYS A 65 -1.15 2.71 16.59
N SER A 66 -2.03 3.68 16.38
CA SER A 66 -3.48 3.50 16.52
C SER A 66 -4.02 2.52 15.46
N GLY A 67 -3.62 2.65 14.20
CA GLY A 67 -3.93 1.68 13.15
C GLY A 67 -3.48 0.28 13.48
N LEU A 68 -2.21 0.12 13.88
CA LEU A 68 -1.66 -1.18 14.32
C LEU A 68 -2.37 -1.76 15.55
N LYS A 69 -2.78 -0.92 16.50
CA LYS A 69 -3.58 -1.36 17.67
C LYS A 69 -4.93 -1.93 17.23
N MET A 70 -5.61 -1.26 16.28
CA MET A 70 -6.88 -1.75 15.72
C MET A 70 -6.69 -3.06 14.95
N THR A 71 -5.64 -3.16 14.14
CA THR A 71 -5.28 -4.39 13.42
C THR A 71 -5.04 -5.54 14.40
N ARG A 72 -4.27 -5.31 15.47
CA ARG A 72 -4.01 -6.33 16.51
C ARG A 72 -5.28 -6.77 17.21
N LYS A 73 -6.16 -5.83 17.55
CA LYS A 73 -7.46 -6.13 18.17
C LYS A 73 -8.30 -7.01 17.25
N TRP A 74 -8.40 -6.66 15.97
CA TRP A 74 -9.19 -7.42 14.99
C TRP A 74 -8.63 -8.83 14.76
N LEU A 75 -7.32 -8.97 14.63
CA LEU A 75 -6.68 -10.31 14.56
C LEU A 75 -7.04 -11.17 15.77
N LYS A 76 -6.97 -10.60 16.99
CA LYS A 76 -7.34 -11.31 18.23
C LYS A 76 -8.81 -11.73 18.24
N GLU A 77 -9.74 -10.85 17.83
CA GLU A 77 -11.18 -11.13 17.73
C GLU A 77 -11.48 -12.30 16.78
N GLU A 78 -10.65 -12.48 15.76
CA GLU A 78 -10.79 -13.51 14.73
C GLU A 78 -9.94 -14.76 15.02
N ASN A 79 -9.23 -14.83 16.18
CA ASN A 79 -8.27 -15.88 16.51
C ASN A 79 -7.17 -16.06 15.45
N LEU A 80 -6.68 -14.97 14.89
CA LEU A 80 -5.66 -14.93 13.86
C LEU A 80 -4.36 -14.28 14.37
N SER A 81 -3.26 -14.50 13.67
CA SER A 81 -1.98 -13.88 13.96
C SER A 81 -1.35 -13.26 12.71
N ALA A 82 -0.63 -12.15 12.91
CA ALA A 82 0.25 -11.54 11.93
C ALA A 82 1.39 -10.80 12.66
N LYS A 83 2.51 -10.61 11.99
CA LYS A 83 3.62 -9.79 12.51
C LYS A 83 3.30 -8.32 12.22
N LEU A 84 3.15 -7.52 13.28
CA LEU A 84 2.84 -6.09 13.15
C LEU A 84 4.07 -5.26 13.52
N LYS A 85 4.45 -4.32 12.66
CA LYS A 85 5.61 -3.45 12.85
C LYS A 85 5.27 -2.00 12.52
N GLU A 86 5.57 -1.10 13.46
CA GLU A 86 5.54 0.34 13.18
C GLU A 86 6.71 0.70 12.27
N HIS A 87 6.40 1.19 11.07
CA HIS A 87 7.41 1.56 10.09
C HIS A 87 6.85 2.46 8.98
N SER A 88 7.66 3.43 8.54
CA SER A 88 7.33 4.27 7.40
C SER A 88 7.72 3.59 6.09
N CYS A 89 6.80 3.55 5.13
CA CYS A 89 7.12 3.05 3.79
C CYS A 89 8.09 3.95 3.00
N TYR A 90 8.44 5.11 3.54
CA TYR A 90 9.41 6.05 2.94
C TYR A 90 10.80 5.97 3.57
N GLU A 91 11.04 4.96 4.38
CA GLU A 91 12.34 4.61 4.98
C GLU A 91 12.75 3.22 4.52
N LYS A 92 14.05 2.88 4.70
CA LYS A 92 14.56 1.54 4.36
C LYS A 92 13.79 0.46 5.13
N PHE A 93 13.19 -0.48 4.40
CA PHE A 93 12.38 -1.53 5.03
C PHE A 93 13.27 -2.44 5.89
N PRO A 94 12.84 -2.75 7.13
CA PRO A 94 13.60 -3.56 8.06
C PRO A 94 13.49 -5.06 7.77
N PHE A 95 13.60 -5.40 6.49
CA PHE A 95 13.52 -6.75 5.96
C PHE A 95 14.70 -7.01 5.01
N LYS A 96 15.13 -8.27 4.95
CA LYS A 96 16.14 -8.73 4.00
C LYS A 96 15.59 -8.70 2.57
N ASP A 97 16.50 -8.68 1.61
CA ASP A 97 16.16 -8.84 0.20
C ASP A 97 15.44 -10.17 -0.04
N ASN A 98 14.60 -10.22 -1.04
CA ASN A 98 13.90 -11.44 -1.47
C ASN A 98 13.17 -12.19 -0.33
N THR A 99 12.53 -11.43 0.58
CA THR A 99 11.85 -12.00 1.77
C THR A 99 10.43 -12.42 1.48
N PHE A 100 9.69 -11.63 0.70
CA PHE A 100 8.25 -11.80 0.52
C PHE A 100 7.89 -12.38 -0.84
N ASP A 101 6.88 -13.25 -0.85
CA ASP A 101 6.27 -13.76 -2.08
C ASP A 101 5.34 -12.71 -2.69
N ALA A 102 4.77 -11.83 -1.85
CA ALA A 102 3.96 -10.70 -2.33
C ALA A 102 4.06 -9.47 -1.42
N VAL A 103 3.88 -8.30 -2.05
CA VAL A 103 3.65 -7.01 -1.37
C VAL A 103 2.31 -6.45 -1.82
N ILE A 104 1.47 -6.12 -0.84
CA ILE A 104 0.16 -5.50 -1.05
C ILE A 104 0.20 -4.11 -0.44
N SER A 105 -0.14 -3.08 -1.21
CA SER A 105 -0.22 -1.70 -0.71
C SER A 105 -1.38 -0.97 -1.36
N THR A 106 -2.39 -0.64 -0.57
CA THR A 106 -3.61 -0.05 -1.10
C THR A 106 -3.82 1.35 -0.57
N GLN A 107 -3.69 2.35 -1.45
CA GLN A 107 -3.86 3.77 -1.14
C GLN A 107 -2.85 4.28 -0.09
N VAL A 108 -1.57 3.89 -0.22
CA VAL A 108 -0.51 4.24 0.73
C VAL A 108 0.64 5.00 0.08
N ILE A 109 1.36 4.38 -0.84
CA ILE A 109 2.68 4.85 -1.30
C ILE A 109 2.67 6.20 -2.02
N HIS A 110 1.51 6.72 -2.41
CA HIS A 110 1.39 8.02 -3.08
C HIS A 110 1.26 9.22 -2.12
N HIS A 111 1.21 8.98 -0.80
CA HIS A 111 1.06 10.04 0.21
C HIS A 111 2.40 10.68 0.57
N ASN A 112 3.21 11.01 -0.45
CA ASN A 112 4.47 11.75 -0.28
C ASN A 112 4.89 12.39 -1.62
N PHE A 113 6.02 13.10 -1.61
CA PHE A 113 6.70 13.60 -2.80
C PHE A 113 7.21 12.45 -3.68
N HIS A 114 7.28 12.70 -5.01
CA HIS A 114 7.58 11.66 -5.99
C HIS A 114 8.90 10.92 -5.74
N ASN A 115 9.95 11.63 -5.27
CA ASN A 115 11.23 11.00 -4.93
C ASN A 115 11.07 9.95 -3.80
N LYS A 116 10.27 10.24 -2.77
CA LYS A 116 9.97 9.31 -1.68
C LYS A 116 9.12 8.13 -2.15
N VAL A 117 8.18 8.38 -3.04
CA VAL A 117 7.36 7.31 -3.67
C VAL A 117 8.25 6.36 -4.48
N LYS A 118 9.19 6.89 -5.28
CA LYS A 118 10.16 6.08 -6.02
C LYS A 118 11.08 5.27 -5.09
N PHE A 119 11.52 5.86 -3.99
CA PHE A 119 12.28 5.12 -2.98
C PHE A 119 11.47 3.96 -2.39
N CYS A 120 10.19 4.20 -2.06
CA CYS A 120 9.30 3.15 -1.58
C CYS A 120 9.16 2.01 -2.62
N ILE A 121 9.01 2.34 -3.91
CA ILE A 121 8.95 1.35 -4.99
C ILE A 121 10.23 0.52 -5.04
N SER A 122 11.42 1.13 -4.94
CA SER A 122 12.69 0.39 -4.94
C SER A 122 12.83 -0.54 -3.73
N GLU A 123 12.30 -0.16 -2.57
CA GLU A 123 12.26 -1.03 -1.41
C GLU A 123 11.27 -2.20 -1.56
N ILE A 124 10.11 -1.94 -2.20
CA ILE A 124 9.17 -3.02 -2.58
C ILE A 124 9.87 -4.03 -3.50
N GLU A 125 10.58 -3.54 -4.53
CA GLU A 125 11.35 -4.39 -5.44
C GLU A 125 12.41 -5.21 -4.69
N ARG A 126 13.16 -4.59 -3.78
CA ARG A 126 14.23 -5.23 -3.01
C ARG A 126 13.72 -6.37 -2.12
N VAL A 127 12.60 -6.15 -1.42
CA VAL A 127 12.09 -7.15 -0.47
C VAL A 127 11.25 -8.24 -1.12
N LEU A 128 10.78 -8.04 -2.35
CA LEU A 128 10.10 -9.07 -3.13
C LEU A 128 11.09 -10.13 -3.63
N LYS A 129 10.70 -11.36 -3.60
CA LYS A 129 11.41 -12.43 -4.31
C LYS A 129 11.33 -12.23 -5.83
N PRO A 130 12.28 -12.76 -6.60
CA PRO A 130 12.13 -12.87 -8.06
C PRO A 130 10.76 -13.48 -8.42
N SER A 131 10.10 -12.93 -9.41
CA SER A 131 8.73 -13.29 -9.81
C SER A 131 7.64 -13.06 -8.74
N GLY A 132 7.97 -12.45 -7.59
CA GLY A 132 7.04 -12.10 -6.53
C GLY A 132 5.95 -11.12 -7.00
N LEU A 133 4.78 -11.19 -6.39
CA LEU A 133 3.59 -10.44 -6.80
C LEU A 133 3.51 -9.09 -6.07
N ALA A 134 3.27 -8.02 -6.81
CA ALA A 134 2.90 -6.73 -6.24
C ALA A 134 1.46 -6.37 -6.61
N PHE A 135 0.64 -5.98 -5.62
CA PHE A 135 -0.63 -5.32 -5.85
C PHE A 135 -0.60 -3.94 -5.20
N ILE A 136 -0.64 -2.90 -6.02
CA ILE A 136 -0.46 -1.51 -5.59
C ILE A 136 -1.62 -0.67 -6.08
N THR A 137 -2.23 0.11 -5.19
CA THR A 137 -3.19 1.14 -5.61
C THR A 137 -2.75 2.53 -5.20
N VAL A 138 -2.85 3.48 -6.13
CA VAL A 138 -2.43 4.87 -5.95
C VAL A 138 -3.45 5.84 -6.52
N SER A 139 -3.46 7.08 -6.05
CA SER A 139 -4.39 8.10 -6.54
C SER A 139 -4.17 8.42 -8.03
N ALA A 140 -5.27 8.45 -8.78
CA ALA A 140 -5.30 8.78 -10.21
C ALA A 140 -5.91 10.15 -10.50
N ASN A 141 -6.52 10.79 -9.52
CA ASN A 141 -7.29 12.00 -9.73
C ASN A 141 -6.78 13.18 -8.90
N LYS A 142 -6.92 14.37 -9.46
CA LYS A 142 -6.64 15.62 -8.76
C LYS A 142 -7.58 15.75 -7.55
N TYR A 143 -7.05 16.18 -6.43
CA TYR A 143 -7.63 16.18 -5.09
C TYR A 143 -8.88 17.06 -4.90
N LYS A 144 -9.61 17.41 -5.94
CA LYS A 144 -10.76 18.32 -5.92
C LYS A 144 -11.93 17.90 -5.03
N ARG A 145 -11.95 16.65 -4.50
CA ARG A 145 -13.11 16.12 -3.77
C ARG A 145 -12.97 16.14 -2.25
N ARG A 146 -11.76 16.31 -1.69
CA ARG A 146 -11.52 16.19 -0.24
C ARG A 146 -10.93 17.42 0.44
N ALA A 147 -10.46 18.39 -0.34
CA ALA A 147 -9.99 19.69 0.14
C ALA A 147 -10.50 20.79 -0.76
N SER A 148 -10.87 21.94 -0.18
CA SER A 148 -11.26 23.13 -0.93
C SER A 148 -10.05 23.93 -1.39
N LYS A 149 -8.95 23.86 -0.63
CA LYS A 149 -7.68 24.55 -0.87
C LYS A 149 -6.51 23.59 -0.82
N PHE A 150 -5.52 23.76 -1.69
CA PHE A 150 -4.30 22.96 -1.73
C PHE A 150 -3.14 23.74 -2.33
N GLU A 151 -1.92 23.34 -1.97
CA GLU A 151 -0.67 23.75 -2.59
C GLU A 151 -0.19 22.69 -3.58
N ILE A 152 0.64 23.11 -4.55
CA ILE A 152 1.29 22.23 -5.54
C ILE A 152 2.79 22.50 -5.46
N PRO A 153 3.51 21.95 -4.45
CA PRO A 153 4.93 22.23 -4.25
C PRO A 153 5.84 21.68 -5.36
N GLU A 154 5.39 20.65 -6.06
CA GLU A 154 6.05 20.10 -7.25
C GLU A 154 5.01 19.56 -8.23
N PRO A 155 5.36 19.34 -9.50
CA PRO A 155 4.42 18.82 -10.48
C PRO A 155 3.75 17.53 -9.99
N ARG A 156 2.40 17.51 -9.99
CA ARG A 156 1.54 16.38 -9.60
C ARG A 156 1.50 16.04 -8.11
N THR A 157 2.20 16.75 -7.24
CA THR A 157 2.07 16.62 -5.78
C THR A 157 1.12 17.70 -5.25
N TYR A 158 0.04 17.28 -4.63
CA TYR A 158 -0.98 18.13 -4.03
C TYR A 158 -0.95 17.99 -2.52
N VAL A 159 -0.90 19.13 -1.81
CA VAL A 159 -0.92 19.17 -0.34
C VAL A 159 -2.18 19.90 0.08
N PRO A 160 -3.19 19.21 0.67
CA PRO A 160 -4.39 19.84 1.19
C PRO A 160 -4.07 20.86 2.27
N LEU A 161 -4.72 22.02 2.24
CA LEU A 161 -4.62 23.07 3.27
C LEU A 161 -5.78 23.01 4.27
N ASP A 162 -6.78 22.17 4.02
CA ASP A 162 -7.94 21.94 4.88
C ASP A 162 -8.35 20.44 4.86
N GLY A 163 -9.39 20.10 5.64
CA GLY A 163 -9.91 18.73 5.73
C GLY A 163 -9.06 17.80 6.61
N GLU A 164 -9.42 16.52 6.61
CA GLU A 164 -8.79 15.51 7.47
C GLU A 164 -7.34 15.20 7.08
N GLU A 165 -7.02 15.30 5.80
CA GLU A 165 -5.69 15.01 5.24
C GLU A 165 -4.83 16.29 5.07
N LYS A 166 -5.17 17.39 5.79
CA LYS A 166 -4.43 18.66 5.77
C LYS A 166 -2.94 18.43 6.01
N GLY A 167 -2.10 18.90 5.08
CA GLY A 167 -0.65 18.83 5.16
C GLY A 167 -0.05 17.49 4.72
N LEU A 168 -0.87 16.51 4.29
CA LEU A 168 -0.37 15.26 3.72
C LEU A 168 -0.14 15.41 2.20
N PRO A 169 1.08 15.24 1.68
CA PRO A 169 1.32 15.29 0.24
C PRO A 169 0.66 14.10 -0.48
N HIS A 170 0.12 14.35 -1.66
CA HIS A 170 -0.47 13.32 -2.52
C HIS A 170 0.12 13.41 -3.93
N PHE A 171 0.95 12.46 -4.30
CA PHE A 171 1.44 12.36 -5.67
C PHE A 171 0.40 11.68 -6.56
N ILE A 172 -0.01 12.35 -7.63
CA ILE A 172 -1.07 11.89 -8.53
C ILE A 172 -0.46 11.20 -9.76
N TYR A 173 -0.76 9.94 -9.90
CA TYR A 173 -0.28 9.11 -11.00
C TYR A 173 -1.07 9.28 -12.30
N THR A 174 -0.39 9.10 -13.44
CA THR A 174 -0.98 8.78 -14.73
C THR A 174 -0.63 7.32 -15.08
N LYS A 175 -1.34 6.76 -16.06
CA LYS A 175 -1.03 5.42 -16.58
C LYS A 175 0.41 5.30 -17.08
N THR A 176 0.90 6.35 -17.74
CA THR A 176 2.28 6.42 -18.24
C THR A 176 3.30 6.44 -17.11
N LEU A 177 3.07 7.24 -16.06
CA LEU A 177 3.95 7.27 -14.89
C LEU A 177 3.94 5.96 -14.12
N MET A 178 2.78 5.30 -13.97
CA MET A 178 2.71 3.95 -13.41
C MET A 178 3.63 2.98 -14.17
N ARG A 179 3.56 2.97 -15.50
CA ARG A 179 4.43 2.10 -16.31
C ARG A 179 5.91 2.46 -16.20
N LYS A 180 6.24 3.75 -16.07
CA LYS A 180 7.61 4.24 -15.91
C LYS A 180 8.22 3.85 -14.57
N ASP A 181 7.51 4.12 -13.47
CA ASP A 181 8.03 3.91 -12.13
C ASP A 181 8.04 2.41 -11.74
N PHE A 182 7.09 1.63 -12.28
CA PHE A 182 7.04 0.17 -12.11
C PHE A 182 7.63 -0.60 -13.30
N LYS A 183 8.64 -0.04 -14.00
CA LYS A 183 9.26 -0.65 -15.19
C LYS A 183 9.89 -2.02 -14.94
N ASN A 184 10.32 -2.29 -13.69
CA ASN A 184 10.89 -3.57 -13.27
C ASN A 184 9.83 -4.65 -13.01
N PHE A 185 8.55 -4.33 -13.16
CA PHE A 185 7.46 -5.29 -13.06
C PHE A 185 6.94 -5.69 -14.45
N GLN A 186 6.68 -6.98 -14.62
CA GLN A 186 5.78 -7.48 -15.66
C GLN A 186 4.34 -7.15 -15.21
N ILE A 187 3.75 -6.14 -15.82
CA ILE A 187 2.40 -5.69 -15.47
C ILE A 187 1.36 -6.67 -16.01
N LEU A 188 0.67 -7.37 -15.12
CA LEU A 188 -0.43 -8.30 -15.45
C LEU A 188 -1.74 -7.53 -15.70
N THR A 189 -2.01 -6.51 -14.86
CA THR A 189 -3.12 -5.58 -15.05
C THR A 189 -2.76 -4.18 -14.58
N LEU A 190 -3.27 -3.19 -15.28
CA LEU A 190 -3.21 -1.78 -14.90
C LEU A 190 -4.48 -1.08 -15.35
N TYR A 191 -5.35 -0.77 -14.43
CA TYR A 191 -6.64 -0.14 -14.69
C TYR A 191 -6.97 0.88 -13.60
N LYS A 192 -8.02 1.67 -13.82
CA LYS A 192 -8.53 2.64 -12.86
C LYS A 192 -9.82 2.11 -12.24
N ASP A 193 -9.86 2.03 -10.90
CA ASP A 193 -11.06 1.60 -10.17
C ASP A 193 -12.13 2.69 -10.12
N LYS A 194 -13.31 2.35 -9.57
CA LYS A 194 -14.43 3.30 -9.38
C LYS A 194 -14.12 4.42 -8.39
N GLY A 195 -13.09 4.26 -7.56
CA GLY A 195 -12.61 5.25 -6.60
C GLY A 195 -11.57 6.21 -7.17
N ASP A 196 -11.31 6.17 -8.48
CA ASP A 196 -10.27 6.96 -9.16
C ASP A 196 -8.85 6.63 -8.67
N HIS A 197 -8.56 5.34 -8.42
CA HIS A 197 -7.20 4.87 -8.15
C HIS A 197 -6.68 4.04 -9.33
N TRP A 198 -5.40 4.22 -9.67
CA TRP A 198 -4.70 3.25 -10.49
C TRP A 198 -4.42 1.99 -9.67
N CYS A 199 -4.88 0.86 -10.18
CA CYS A 199 -4.66 -0.47 -9.61
C CYS A 199 -3.68 -1.21 -10.49
N LEU A 200 -2.52 -1.53 -9.95
CA LEU A 200 -1.46 -2.29 -10.60
C LEU A 200 -1.36 -3.66 -9.94
N LEU A 201 -1.45 -4.71 -10.74
CA LEU A 201 -1.05 -6.06 -10.38
C LEU A 201 0.10 -6.45 -11.31
N GLY A 202 1.24 -6.81 -10.74
CA GLY A 202 2.44 -7.14 -11.51
C GLY A 202 3.34 -8.13 -10.79
N ARG A 203 4.23 -8.76 -11.55
CA ARG A 203 5.31 -9.60 -11.03
C ARG A 203 6.64 -8.90 -11.18
N LEU A 204 7.46 -8.95 -10.13
CA LEU A 204 8.84 -8.48 -10.24
C LEU A 204 9.55 -9.31 -11.30
N LYS A 205 10.17 -8.64 -12.27
CA LYS A 205 10.95 -9.31 -13.30
C LYS A 205 12.16 -9.99 -12.67
N GLU A 206 12.52 -11.13 -13.15
CA GLU A 206 13.82 -11.71 -12.85
C GLU A 206 14.88 -10.83 -13.50
N ILE A 207 15.82 -10.35 -12.71
CA ILE A 207 17.01 -9.71 -13.25
C ILE A 207 17.86 -10.88 -13.73
N ALA A 208 18.03 -10.99 -15.04
CA ALA A 208 19.00 -11.95 -15.57
C ALA A 208 20.38 -11.66 -14.95
N PRO A 209 21.12 -12.67 -14.52
CA PRO A 209 22.44 -12.53 -13.95
C PRO A 209 23.43 -11.83 -14.91
#